data_2410ab1a0655a4bb35221e18fac60716
#
_entry.id   2410ab1a0655a4bb35221e18fac60716
#
_cell.length_a   1.000
_cell.length_b   1.000
_cell.length_c   1.000
_cell.angle_alpha   90.00
_cell.angle_beta   90.00
_cell.angle_gamma   90.00
#
_symmetry.space_group_name_H-M   'P 1'
#
loop_
_entity.id
_entity.type
_entity.pdbx_description
1 polymer ?
#
loop_
_entity_poly.entity_id
_entity_poly.type
_entity_poly.pdbx_seq_one_letter_code
_entity_poly.pdbx_strand_id
1 'polypeptide(L)'
;MRTIGRRISRLATIVVAAVLTVSLASCGQATVDNRTEISVWSWEPSMGEVIRRFEKANPDIRVEWTNISGYENLNTAIQDGYGTPDVAQIEYYALPQYEVSGQLLDLTDRTGSDYASFFTLGTWSSVQLAGRVYALPMDSGPMGFFYNEDVFQQAGVDATQIKTWNDYYEAAKKLKQIGAYIAADSGDGSFYDAMIWLAGGQPFHTSPDGKTVTIDLDHDTGTQLFTEFWQKMIDEGLVDTTSATWSERWKRRVGTGTIASMFSGAWMPSMLLSNVPGASGLWRVAPMPTYDGQPANAESGGSALAVLQLTRKPDAAYRFVDFVTHDAQGISARVAGGAFPADYDTLNSGEFLDKTTITNDRGVEIPYFGGQKFNRVLSEAAEDVSVGYQYLPFEVYARNDFKSTVGKAYEWASSKQAYEQREMEVDMGMKDEKGKPLESLDRPGKKVSLEHGLATWQKDLKEYGFNQGFTIK
;
A
#
# COMPACT_ATOMS: atom_id res chain seq x y z
N MET A 1 -61.31 -47.17 48.60
CA MET A 1 -60.64 -46.34 47.54
C MET A 1 -59.34 -45.73 48.07
N ARG A 2 -58.34 -46.51 48.40
CA ARG A 2 -57.00 -45.98 48.83
C ARG A 2 -55.96 -47.09 48.59
N THR A 3 -55.60 -47.40 47.33
CA THR A 3 -54.47 -48.32 47.06
C THR A 3 -53.92 -48.20 45.59
N ILE A 4 -54.39 -47.25 44.78
CA ILE A 4 -53.92 -47.12 43.39
C ILE A 4 -52.91 -46.02 43.20
N GLY A 5 -52.77 -45.10 44.18
CA GLY A 5 -51.90 -43.89 44.04
C GLY A 5 -50.38 -44.13 44.27
N ARG A 6 -49.96 -45.29 44.75
CA ARG A 6 -48.57 -45.53 45.20
C ARG A 6 -47.69 -46.33 44.24
N ARG A 7 -48.26 -46.87 43.15
CA ARG A 7 -47.48 -47.62 42.13
C ARG A 7 -47.08 -46.84 40.91
N ILE A 8 -47.70 -45.65 40.66
CA ILE A 8 -47.37 -44.77 39.50
C ILE A 8 -46.17 -43.87 39.82
N SER A 9 -45.94 -43.51 41.10
CA SER A 9 -44.80 -42.63 41.47
C SER A 9 -43.45 -43.36 41.44
N ARG A 10 -43.40 -44.71 41.53
CA ARG A 10 -42.10 -45.43 41.45
C ARG A 10 -41.64 -45.76 40.03
N LEU A 11 -42.51 -45.77 39.05
CA LEU A 11 -42.15 -45.92 37.62
C LEU A 11 -41.74 -44.65 36.99
N ALA A 12 -42.26 -43.51 37.42
CA ALA A 12 -41.86 -42.21 36.94
C ALA A 12 -40.43 -41.81 37.39
N THR A 13 -39.99 -42.25 38.58
CA THR A 13 -38.67 -41.95 39.14
C THR A 13 -37.56 -42.78 38.48
N ILE A 14 -37.83 -43.97 37.97
CA ILE A 14 -36.86 -44.82 37.28
C ILE A 14 -36.66 -44.38 35.84
N VAL A 15 -37.67 -43.83 35.16
CA VAL A 15 -37.54 -43.29 33.78
C VAL A 15 -36.78 -41.94 33.74
N VAL A 16 -36.95 -41.12 34.78
CA VAL A 16 -36.19 -39.83 34.89
C VAL A 16 -34.71 -40.08 35.20
N ALA A 17 -34.38 -41.11 36.01
CA ALA A 17 -33.01 -41.49 36.30
C ALA A 17 -32.28 -42.11 35.07
N ALA A 18 -33.01 -42.88 34.24
CA ALA A 18 -32.42 -43.42 32.99
C ALA A 18 -32.24 -42.40 31.87
N VAL A 19 -33.06 -41.35 31.80
CA VAL A 19 -32.91 -40.26 30.83
C VAL A 19 -31.75 -39.30 31.22
N LEU A 20 -31.49 -39.10 32.51
CA LEU A 20 -30.38 -38.30 33.01
C LEU A 20 -29.00 -38.96 32.86
N THR A 21 -28.95 -40.31 32.82
CA THR A 21 -27.68 -41.04 32.59
C THR A 21 -27.32 -41.16 31.12
N VAL A 22 -28.23 -41.02 30.17
CA VAL A 22 -27.96 -41.01 28.74
C VAL A 22 -27.53 -39.59 28.27
N SER A 23 -27.96 -38.54 28.97
CA SER A 23 -27.57 -37.16 28.66
C SER A 23 -26.13 -36.77 29.08
N LEU A 24 -25.48 -37.58 29.92
CA LEU A 24 -24.10 -37.37 30.38
C LEU A 24 -23.04 -38.11 29.52
N ALA A 25 -23.47 -38.98 28.60
CA ALA A 25 -22.55 -39.68 27.68
C ALA A 25 -22.36 -38.99 26.35
N SER A 26 -22.98 -37.80 26.12
CA SER A 26 -22.80 -36.95 24.94
C SER A 26 -21.99 -35.69 25.25
N CYS A 27 -21.12 -35.71 26.25
CA CYS A 27 -19.97 -34.83 26.26
C CYS A 27 -19.02 -35.39 25.20
N GLY A 28 -19.20 -34.93 23.94
CA GLY A 28 -18.16 -35.08 22.93
C GLY A 28 -16.86 -34.65 23.57
N GLN A 29 -15.87 -35.50 23.57
CA GLN A 29 -14.50 -35.14 23.86
C GLN A 29 -14.19 -33.92 22.97
N ALA A 30 -14.18 -32.73 23.54
CA ALA A 30 -13.51 -31.61 22.93
C ALA A 30 -12.09 -32.11 22.75
N THR A 31 -11.72 -32.47 21.54
CA THR A 31 -10.32 -32.76 21.20
C THR A 31 -9.59 -31.51 21.54
N VAL A 32 -8.82 -31.55 22.62
CA VAL A 32 -7.92 -30.45 22.95
C VAL A 32 -6.98 -30.33 21.75
N ASP A 33 -7.06 -29.20 21.05
CA ASP A 33 -6.14 -28.91 19.97
C ASP A 33 -4.76 -28.64 20.62
N ASN A 34 -3.85 -29.60 20.46
CA ASN A 34 -2.50 -29.53 21.04
C ASN A 34 -1.49 -28.82 20.10
N ARG A 35 -1.97 -28.27 18.99
CA ARG A 35 -1.10 -27.53 18.05
C ARG A 35 -0.59 -26.24 18.70
N THR A 36 0.61 -25.85 18.31
CA THR A 36 1.11 -24.51 18.62
C THR A 36 0.28 -23.48 17.87
N GLU A 37 -0.47 -22.67 18.59
CA GLU A 37 -1.29 -21.61 17.99
C GLU A 37 -0.45 -20.33 17.88
N ILE A 38 -0.40 -19.72 16.68
CA ILE A 38 0.21 -18.39 16.43
C ILE A 38 -0.87 -17.42 15.96
N SER A 39 -0.74 -16.16 16.35
CA SER A 39 -1.62 -15.08 15.93
C SER A 39 -0.94 -14.24 14.84
N VAL A 40 -1.67 -13.98 13.75
CA VAL A 40 -1.20 -13.26 12.57
C VAL A 40 -2.12 -12.08 12.29
N TRP A 41 -1.56 -10.87 12.20
CA TRP A 41 -2.29 -9.68 11.78
C TRP A 41 -1.84 -9.26 10.38
N SER A 42 -2.78 -9.24 9.43
CA SER A 42 -2.47 -8.97 8.03
C SER A 42 -3.72 -8.48 7.30
N TRP A 43 -3.55 -7.61 6.32
CA TRP A 43 -4.62 -7.17 5.39
C TRP A 43 -4.60 -7.91 4.06
N GLU A 44 -3.68 -8.87 3.86
CA GLU A 44 -3.57 -9.64 2.61
C GLU A 44 -4.84 -10.47 2.36
N PRO A 45 -5.60 -10.21 1.27
CA PRO A 45 -6.88 -10.90 1.04
C PRO A 45 -6.76 -12.40 0.85
N SER A 46 -5.64 -12.87 0.33
CA SER A 46 -5.38 -14.29 0.08
C SER A 46 -4.90 -15.06 1.31
N MET A 47 -4.72 -14.40 2.46
CA MET A 47 -4.14 -14.99 3.67
C MET A 47 -4.87 -16.26 4.13
N GLY A 48 -6.19 -16.33 3.96
CA GLY A 48 -6.97 -17.53 4.30
C GLY A 48 -6.57 -18.76 3.48
N GLU A 49 -6.23 -18.60 2.19
CA GLU A 49 -5.69 -19.68 1.35
C GLU A 49 -4.28 -20.06 1.76
N VAL A 50 -3.43 -19.08 2.01
CA VAL A 50 -2.05 -19.28 2.48
C VAL A 50 -2.04 -20.09 3.77
N ILE A 51 -2.87 -19.72 4.74
CA ILE A 51 -2.99 -20.42 6.03
C ILE A 51 -3.41 -21.87 5.84
N ARG A 52 -4.40 -22.15 4.97
CA ARG A 52 -4.82 -23.52 4.69
C ARG A 52 -3.67 -24.38 4.15
N ARG A 53 -2.86 -23.84 3.24
CA ARG A 53 -1.67 -24.53 2.69
C ARG A 53 -0.60 -24.70 3.76
N PHE A 54 -0.36 -23.66 4.57
CA PHE A 54 0.62 -23.71 5.66
C PHE A 54 0.27 -24.77 6.69
N GLU A 55 -0.97 -24.79 7.21
CA GLU A 55 -1.40 -25.75 8.23
C GLU A 55 -1.39 -27.19 7.70
N LYS A 56 -1.62 -27.38 6.40
CA LYS A 56 -1.47 -28.69 5.74
C LYS A 56 -0.02 -29.16 5.72
N ALA A 57 0.93 -28.26 5.47
CA ALA A 57 2.35 -28.55 5.46
C ALA A 57 2.95 -28.63 6.88
N ASN A 58 2.33 -27.95 7.86
CA ASN A 58 2.77 -27.82 9.24
C ASN A 58 1.63 -28.21 10.20
N PRO A 59 1.27 -29.51 10.31
CA PRO A 59 0.09 -29.96 11.07
C PRO A 59 0.22 -29.75 12.59
N ASP A 60 1.39 -29.39 13.08
CA ASP A 60 1.70 -29.06 14.48
C ASP A 60 1.42 -27.58 14.83
N ILE A 61 1.13 -26.72 13.82
CA ILE A 61 0.85 -25.31 14.03
C ILE A 61 -0.58 -24.98 13.59
N ARG A 62 -1.23 -24.11 14.35
CA ARG A 62 -2.52 -23.47 14.03
C ARG A 62 -2.31 -21.98 13.91
N VAL A 63 -2.95 -21.35 12.92
CA VAL A 63 -2.85 -19.90 12.68
C VAL A 63 -4.19 -19.23 12.96
N GLU A 64 -4.21 -18.29 13.89
CA GLU A 64 -5.33 -17.39 14.13
C GLU A 64 -5.06 -16.08 13.39
N TRP A 65 -5.85 -15.81 12.34
CA TRP A 65 -5.68 -14.63 11.51
C TRP A 65 -6.70 -13.54 11.84
N THR A 66 -6.22 -12.32 12.02
CA THR A 66 -7.03 -11.12 12.15
C THR A 66 -6.75 -10.21 10.97
N ASN A 67 -7.79 -9.88 10.20
CA ASN A 67 -7.70 -8.85 9.16
C ASN A 67 -7.67 -7.49 9.84
N ILE A 68 -6.62 -6.72 9.57
CA ILE A 68 -6.39 -5.39 10.14
C ILE A 68 -6.31 -4.33 9.04
N SER A 69 -6.52 -3.07 9.42
CA SER A 69 -6.22 -1.90 8.59
C SER A 69 -5.50 -0.87 9.46
N GLY A 70 -4.32 -0.42 9.00
CA GLY A 70 -3.50 0.55 9.71
C GLY A 70 -2.80 -0.02 10.96
N TYR A 71 -2.11 0.87 11.69
CA TYR A 71 -1.17 0.50 12.76
C TYR A 71 -1.66 0.82 14.17
N GLU A 72 -2.82 1.44 14.34
CA GLU A 72 -3.31 1.92 15.64
C GLU A 72 -3.46 0.78 16.66
N ASN A 73 -4.07 -0.34 16.23
CA ASN A 73 -4.25 -1.49 17.09
C ASN A 73 -2.90 -2.17 17.43
N LEU A 74 -1.99 -2.26 16.46
CA LEU A 74 -0.65 -2.82 16.67
C LEU A 74 0.14 -1.97 17.67
N ASN A 75 0.15 -0.65 17.48
CA ASN A 75 0.82 0.27 18.38
C ASN A 75 0.26 0.20 19.80
N THR A 76 -1.07 0.13 19.93
CA THR A 76 -1.73 -0.02 21.23
C THR A 76 -1.34 -1.33 21.92
N ALA A 77 -1.41 -2.46 21.21
CA ALA A 77 -1.04 -3.76 21.76
C ALA A 77 0.43 -3.82 22.20
N ILE A 78 1.32 -3.19 21.44
CA ILE A 78 2.75 -3.08 21.78
C ILE A 78 2.94 -2.23 23.04
N GLN A 79 2.29 -1.07 23.15
CA GLN A 79 2.38 -0.19 24.31
C GLN A 79 1.84 -0.84 25.58
N ASP A 80 0.73 -1.56 25.46
CA ASP A 80 0.13 -2.26 26.59
C ASP A 80 0.92 -3.52 27.01
N GLY A 81 1.80 -4.01 26.14
CA GLY A 81 2.54 -5.27 26.33
C GLY A 81 1.62 -6.50 26.38
N TYR A 82 0.41 -6.39 25.85
CA TYR A 82 -0.63 -7.43 25.87
C TYR A 82 -1.42 -7.45 24.56
N GLY A 83 -1.75 -8.67 24.09
CA GLY A 83 -2.54 -8.85 22.87
C GLY A 83 -1.77 -8.60 21.58
N THR A 84 -0.44 -8.45 21.66
CA THR A 84 0.43 -8.34 20.51
C THR A 84 0.38 -9.62 19.66
N PRO A 85 0.23 -9.56 18.34
CA PRO A 85 0.31 -10.74 17.48
C PRO A 85 1.71 -11.36 17.51
N ASP A 86 1.82 -12.64 17.13
CA ASP A 86 3.11 -13.28 16.92
C ASP A 86 3.76 -12.81 15.61
N VAL A 87 2.94 -12.54 14.58
CA VAL A 87 3.36 -12.06 13.26
C VAL A 87 2.48 -10.88 12.83
N ALA A 88 3.09 -9.85 12.26
CA ALA A 88 2.37 -8.72 11.66
C ALA A 88 2.86 -8.43 10.24
N GLN A 89 1.92 -8.10 9.35
CA GLN A 89 2.22 -7.46 8.07
C GLN A 89 2.48 -5.98 8.33
N ILE A 90 3.59 -5.46 7.80
CA ILE A 90 4.01 -4.08 7.97
C ILE A 90 4.51 -3.57 6.62
N GLU A 91 4.03 -2.40 6.17
CA GLU A 91 4.54 -1.76 4.96
C GLU A 91 5.98 -1.28 5.17
N TYR A 92 6.77 -1.28 4.10
CA TYR A 92 8.21 -0.91 4.16
C TYR A 92 8.43 0.46 4.81
N TYR A 93 7.58 1.44 4.55
CA TYR A 93 7.72 2.77 5.15
C TYR A 93 7.53 2.79 6.67
N ALA A 94 6.79 1.85 7.21
CA ALA A 94 6.51 1.79 8.65
C ALA A 94 7.48 0.88 9.42
N LEU A 95 8.24 0.00 8.74
CA LEU A 95 9.19 -0.92 9.37
C LEU A 95 10.20 -0.20 10.26
N PRO A 96 10.87 0.90 9.85
CA PRO A 96 11.89 1.55 10.65
C PRO A 96 11.43 1.97 12.06
N GLN A 97 10.15 2.32 12.23
CA GLN A 97 9.58 2.65 13.53
C GLN A 97 9.68 1.48 14.52
N TYR A 98 9.38 0.28 14.06
CA TYR A 98 9.38 -0.93 14.88
C TYR A 98 10.78 -1.51 15.05
N GLU A 99 11.64 -1.35 14.06
CA GLU A 99 13.05 -1.76 14.10
C GLU A 99 13.84 -0.98 15.15
N VAL A 100 13.83 0.36 15.07
CA VAL A 100 14.60 1.21 16.02
C VAL A 100 14.05 1.13 17.45
N SER A 101 12.77 0.83 17.63
CA SER A 101 12.15 0.65 18.94
C SER A 101 12.33 -0.76 19.52
N GLY A 102 12.98 -1.68 18.79
CA GLY A 102 13.23 -3.05 19.23
C GLY A 102 11.98 -3.91 19.35
N GLN A 103 10.95 -3.62 18.58
CA GLN A 103 9.66 -4.34 18.63
C GLN A 103 9.63 -5.57 17.70
N LEU A 104 10.61 -5.70 16.81
CA LEU A 104 10.74 -6.82 15.89
C LEU A 104 11.85 -7.78 16.31
N LEU A 105 11.62 -9.06 16.06
CA LEU A 105 12.64 -10.08 16.25
C LEU A 105 13.70 -9.96 15.15
N ASP A 106 14.97 -9.97 15.55
CA ASP A 106 16.09 -10.07 14.62
C ASP A 106 16.08 -11.45 13.93
N LEU A 107 15.93 -11.48 12.62
CA LEU A 107 15.87 -12.69 11.80
C LEU A 107 17.20 -13.01 11.13
N THR A 108 18.26 -12.22 11.34
CA THR A 108 19.54 -12.34 10.64
C THR A 108 20.14 -13.75 10.70
N ASP A 109 20.13 -14.38 11.88
CA ASP A 109 20.65 -15.73 12.05
C ASP A 109 19.71 -16.84 11.51
N ARG A 110 18.48 -16.47 11.12
CA ARG A 110 17.46 -17.37 10.56
C ARG A 110 17.43 -17.34 9.04
N THR A 111 17.90 -16.24 8.44
CA THR A 111 18.00 -16.09 6.99
C THR A 111 19.35 -16.57 6.49
N GLY A 112 19.34 -17.47 5.51
CA GLY A 112 20.53 -17.90 4.81
C GLY A 112 21.03 -16.85 3.80
N SER A 113 22.22 -17.08 3.25
CA SER A 113 22.79 -16.20 2.21
C SER A 113 21.99 -16.19 0.90
N ASP A 114 21.15 -17.17 0.68
CA ASP A 114 20.27 -17.34 -0.46
C ASP A 114 19.10 -16.34 -0.47
N TYR A 115 18.64 -15.87 0.71
CA TYR A 115 17.54 -14.90 0.79
C TYR A 115 17.86 -13.58 0.07
N ALA A 116 19.07 -13.07 0.18
CA ALA A 116 19.51 -11.85 -0.47
C ALA A 116 19.49 -11.94 -2.01
N SER A 117 19.65 -13.15 -2.56
CA SER A 117 19.57 -13.40 -4.00
C SER A 117 18.18 -13.86 -4.47
N PHE A 118 17.31 -14.23 -3.55
CA PHE A 118 15.94 -14.65 -3.82
C PHE A 118 15.01 -13.46 -4.05
N PHE A 119 15.11 -12.44 -3.19
CA PHE A 119 14.27 -11.23 -3.27
C PHE A 119 14.91 -10.16 -4.16
N THR A 120 14.07 -9.27 -4.72
CA THR A 120 14.56 -8.07 -5.42
C THR A 120 15.40 -7.19 -4.49
N LEU A 121 16.38 -6.49 -5.04
CA LEU A 121 17.28 -5.65 -4.25
C LEU A 121 16.53 -4.56 -3.47
N GLY A 122 15.51 -3.96 -4.09
CA GLY A 122 14.67 -2.94 -3.46
C GLY A 122 13.95 -3.46 -2.23
N THR A 123 13.23 -4.57 -2.36
CA THR A 123 12.47 -5.15 -1.23
C THR A 123 13.38 -5.72 -0.15
N TRP A 124 14.49 -6.38 -0.54
CA TRP A 124 15.44 -6.91 0.43
C TRP A 124 16.15 -5.82 1.22
N SER A 125 16.48 -4.69 0.61
CA SER A 125 17.07 -3.56 1.33
C SER A 125 16.08 -2.91 2.30
N SER A 126 14.79 -2.93 1.98
CA SER A 126 13.72 -2.29 2.78
C SER A 126 13.38 -3.03 4.07
N VAL A 127 13.85 -4.27 4.25
CA VAL A 127 13.62 -5.07 5.48
C VAL A 127 14.85 -5.13 6.39
N GLN A 128 15.85 -4.29 6.11
CA GLN A 128 17.12 -4.30 6.82
C GLN A 128 17.41 -2.95 7.49
N LEU A 129 17.90 -3.03 8.72
CA LEU A 129 18.49 -1.89 9.43
C LEU A 129 19.86 -2.28 9.97
N ALA A 130 20.90 -1.48 9.67
CA ALA A 130 22.26 -1.69 10.13
C ALA A 130 22.84 -3.09 9.80
N GLY A 131 22.45 -3.66 8.67
CA GLY A 131 22.89 -4.98 8.23
C GLY A 131 22.20 -6.15 8.94
N ARG A 132 21.14 -5.90 9.69
CA ARG A 132 20.27 -6.90 10.31
C ARG A 132 18.94 -7.00 9.58
N VAL A 133 18.38 -8.20 9.52
CA VAL A 133 17.09 -8.50 8.89
C VAL A 133 16.00 -8.55 9.96
N TYR A 134 14.93 -7.75 9.81
CA TYR A 134 13.84 -7.68 10.79
C TYR A 134 12.49 -8.17 10.26
N ALA A 135 12.39 -8.37 8.95
CA ALA A 135 11.20 -8.91 8.32
C ALA A 135 11.58 -9.66 7.03
N LEU A 136 10.65 -10.40 6.44
CA LEU A 136 10.84 -10.93 5.09
C LEU A 136 9.88 -10.24 4.11
N PRO A 137 10.35 -9.86 2.90
CA PRO A 137 9.52 -9.22 1.89
C PRO A 137 8.32 -10.08 1.52
N MET A 138 7.13 -9.51 1.56
CA MET A 138 5.91 -10.23 1.20
C MET A 138 5.46 -9.88 -0.21
N ASP A 139 5.44 -8.60 -0.54
CA ASP A 139 5.08 -8.07 -1.85
C ASP A 139 5.96 -6.89 -2.20
N SER A 140 5.89 -6.45 -3.46
CA SER A 140 6.64 -5.31 -3.97
C SER A 140 5.69 -4.32 -4.65
N GLY A 141 6.05 -3.06 -4.64
CA GLY A 141 5.29 -1.97 -5.23
C GLY A 141 6.08 -1.14 -6.24
N PRO A 142 6.84 -1.74 -7.19
CA PRO A 142 7.54 -0.96 -8.20
C PRO A 142 6.57 -0.09 -8.98
N MET A 143 6.95 1.13 -9.29
CA MET A 143 6.06 2.09 -9.93
C MET A 143 5.90 1.83 -11.41
N GLY A 144 4.67 1.98 -11.91
CA GLY A 144 4.32 2.00 -13.32
C GLY A 144 3.63 3.29 -13.72
N PHE A 145 3.80 3.69 -14.97
CA PHE A 145 3.03 4.74 -15.61
C PHE A 145 1.77 4.13 -16.22
N PHE A 146 0.66 4.19 -15.47
CA PHE A 146 -0.65 3.71 -15.93
C PHE A 146 -1.36 4.83 -16.69
N TYR A 147 -1.90 4.54 -17.89
CA TYR A 147 -2.54 5.55 -18.72
C TYR A 147 -3.75 5.01 -19.48
N ASN A 148 -4.72 5.87 -19.75
CA ASN A 148 -5.87 5.58 -20.60
C ASN A 148 -5.47 5.81 -22.07
N GLU A 149 -5.32 4.72 -22.81
CA GLU A 149 -4.83 4.73 -24.19
C GLU A 149 -5.70 5.56 -25.12
N ASP A 150 -7.03 5.46 -25.03
CA ASP A 150 -7.94 6.19 -25.88
C ASP A 150 -7.82 7.70 -25.69
N VAL A 151 -7.67 8.17 -24.44
CA VAL A 151 -7.54 9.60 -24.13
C VAL A 151 -6.21 10.15 -24.63
N PHE A 152 -5.12 9.39 -24.48
CA PHE A 152 -3.82 9.75 -25.02
C PHE A 152 -3.84 9.82 -26.54
N GLN A 153 -4.48 8.86 -27.22
CA GLN A 153 -4.65 8.90 -28.68
C GLN A 153 -5.49 10.09 -29.15
N GLN A 154 -6.58 10.44 -28.43
CA GLN A 154 -7.39 11.62 -28.72
C GLN A 154 -6.59 12.93 -28.61
N ALA A 155 -5.64 12.98 -27.66
CA ALA A 155 -4.72 14.13 -27.53
C ALA A 155 -3.56 14.11 -28.54
N GLY A 156 -3.47 13.09 -29.41
CA GLY A 156 -2.36 12.91 -30.35
C GLY A 156 -1.03 12.61 -29.63
N VAL A 157 -1.07 11.87 -28.54
CA VAL A 157 0.08 11.50 -27.71
C VAL A 157 0.28 9.99 -27.77
N ASP A 158 1.48 9.56 -28.10
CA ASP A 158 1.93 8.18 -27.94
C ASP A 158 2.60 8.05 -26.54
N ALA A 159 1.90 7.47 -25.59
CA ALA A 159 2.39 7.32 -24.20
C ALA A 159 3.65 6.45 -24.11
N THR A 160 3.89 5.56 -25.09
CA THR A 160 5.10 4.71 -25.10
C THR A 160 6.38 5.50 -25.40
N GLN A 161 6.26 6.72 -25.90
CA GLN A 161 7.38 7.62 -26.20
C GLN A 161 7.70 8.57 -25.04
N ILE A 162 6.91 8.57 -23.98
CA ILE A 162 7.17 9.38 -22.79
C ILE A 162 8.26 8.69 -21.97
N LYS A 163 9.46 9.26 -21.98
CA LYS A 163 10.64 8.73 -21.30
C LYS A 163 11.14 9.66 -20.20
N THR A 164 10.91 10.96 -20.37
CA THR A 164 11.36 12.00 -19.45
C THR A 164 10.20 12.75 -18.83
N TRP A 165 10.46 13.40 -17.71
CA TRP A 165 9.47 14.30 -17.10
C TRP A 165 9.11 15.47 -18.05
N ASN A 166 10.04 15.88 -18.91
CA ASN A 166 9.72 16.88 -19.94
C ASN A 166 8.73 16.33 -20.98
N ASP A 167 8.90 15.07 -21.43
CA ASP A 167 7.92 14.45 -22.33
C ASP A 167 6.55 14.35 -21.68
N TYR A 168 6.51 14.00 -20.40
CA TYR A 168 5.28 13.92 -19.60
C TYR A 168 4.60 15.31 -19.48
N TYR A 169 5.38 16.36 -19.25
CA TYR A 169 4.87 17.74 -19.24
C TYR A 169 4.29 18.15 -20.59
N GLU A 170 4.98 17.87 -21.70
CA GLU A 170 4.45 18.19 -23.04
C GLU A 170 3.17 17.39 -23.37
N ALA A 171 3.11 16.13 -22.93
CA ALA A 171 1.89 15.31 -23.02
C ALA A 171 0.73 15.93 -22.21
N ALA A 172 1.01 16.38 -20.99
CA ALA A 172 0.03 17.00 -20.10
C ALA A 172 -0.62 18.26 -20.73
N LYS A 173 0.18 19.09 -21.43
CA LYS A 173 -0.33 20.27 -22.15
C LYS A 173 -1.30 19.89 -23.27
N LYS A 174 -1.00 18.81 -24.01
CA LYS A 174 -1.89 18.32 -25.06
C LYS A 174 -3.18 17.74 -24.49
N LEU A 175 -3.09 16.97 -23.40
CA LEU A 175 -4.27 16.43 -22.69
C LEU A 175 -5.17 17.55 -22.17
N LYS A 176 -4.59 18.63 -21.62
CA LYS A 176 -5.35 19.81 -21.18
C LYS A 176 -6.17 20.45 -22.31
N GLN A 177 -5.66 20.47 -23.55
CA GLN A 177 -6.39 21.02 -24.71
C GLN A 177 -7.68 20.26 -25.02
N ILE A 178 -7.78 19.00 -24.67
CA ILE A 178 -9.00 18.18 -24.81
C ILE A 178 -9.82 18.10 -23.51
N GLY A 179 -9.46 18.88 -22.47
CA GLY A 179 -10.17 18.93 -21.19
C GLY A 179 -9.81 17.80 -20.22
N ALA A 180 -8.71 17.08 -20.45
CA ALA A 180 -8.24 16.04 -19.54
C ALA A 180 -7.05 16.52 -18.70
N TYR A 181 -6.93 16.00 -17.47
CA TYR A 181 -5.76 16.14 -16.62
C TYR A 181 -4.86 14.93 -16.82
N ILE A 182 -3.54 15.15 -16.81
CA ILE A 182 -2.61 14.02 -16.96
C ILE A 182 -2.62 13.13 -15.72
N ALA A 183 -2.77 13.70 -14.53
CA ALA A 183 -2.85 12.98 -13.26
C ALA A 183 -3.80 13.68 -12.28
N ALA A 184 -4.05 13.03 -11.14
CA ALA A 184 -4.66 13.65 -9.97
C ALA A 184 -3.71 13.54 -8.79
N ASP A 185 -3.56 14.63 -8.03
CA ASP A 185 -2.85 14.66 -6.77
C ASP A 185 -3.42 15.75 -5.87
N SER A 186 -3.93 15.35 -4.72
CA SER A 186 -4.50 16.24 -3.70
C SER A 186 -3.60 16.42 -2.47
N GLY A 187 -2.32 16.08 -2.59
CA GLY A 187 -1.33 16.14 -1.52
C GLY A 187 -1.18 14.81 -0.77
N ASP A 188 -0.67 13.79 -1.45
CA ASP A 188 -0.36 12.48 -0.88
C ASP A 188 1.13 12.37 -0.58
N GLY A 189 1.49 12.28 0.72
CA GLY A 189 2.87 12.16 1.16
C GLY A 189 3.54 10.87 0.65
N SER A 190 2.79 9.78 0.51
CA SER A 190 3.34 8.53 0.00
C SER A 190 3.74 8.61 -1.48
N PHE A 191 2.96 9.33 -2.27
CA PHE A 191 3.29 9.63 -3.66
C PHE A 191 4.54 10.53 -3.74
N TYR A 192 4.62 11.54 -2.86
CA TYR A 192 5.73 12.46 -2.83
C TYR A 192 7.05 11.76 -2.49
N ASP A 193 7.06 10.87 -1.48
CA ASP A 193 8.20 10.03 -1.12
C ASP A 193 8.68 9.17 -2.30
N ALA A 194 7.76 8.48 -2.97
CA ALA A 194 8.08 7.61 -4.09
C ALA A 194 8.69 8.39 -5.27
N MET A 195 8.21 9.60 -5.52
CA MET A 195 8.72 10.44 -6.60
C MET A 195 10.08 11.08 -6.27
N ILE A 196 10.34 11.42 -5.00
CA ILE A 196 11.68 11.82 -4.52
C ILE A 196 12.65 10.66 -4.71
N TRP A 197 12.26 9.46 -4.29
CA TRP A 197 13.06 8.26 -4.47
C TRP A 197 13.37 7.99 -5.95
N LEU A 198 12.35 8.04 -6.83
CA LEU A 198 12.51 7.91 -8.28
C LEU A 198 13.51 8.94 -8.86
N ALA A 199 13.53 10.14 -8.30
CA ALA A 199 14.48 11.21 -8.67
C ALA A 199 15.90 11.00 -8.14
N GLY A 200 16.18 9.89 -7.45
CA GLY A 200 17.45 9.59 -6.82
C GLY A 200 17.71 10.34 -5.51
N GLY A 201 16.66 10.94 -4.92
CA GLY A 201 16.74 11.62 -3.63
C GLY A 201 16.93 10.65 -2.46
N GLN A 202 17.62 11.14 -1.44
CA GLN A 202 17.87 10.43 -0.18
C GLN A 202 17.84 11.45 0.99
N PRO A 203 16.71 12.15 1.21
CA PRO A 203 16.65 13.23 2.19
C PRO A 203 16.72 12.75 3.63
N PHE A 204 16.55 11.46 3.88
CA PHE A 204 16.49 10.86 5.20
C PHE A 204 17.60 9.84 5.41
N HIS A 205 18.22 9.88 6.57
CA HIS A 205 19.22 8.89 6.96
C HIS A 205 19.16 8.62 8.46
N THR A 206 19.08 7.33 8.84
CA THR A 206 19.14 6.88 10.22
C THR A 206 20.48 6.17 10.46
N SER A 207 21.19 6.60 11.51
CA SER A 207 22.48 5.97 11.88
C SER A 207 22.31 4.49 12.26
N PRO A 208 23.34 3.66 12.12
CA PRO A 208 23.26 2.23 12.41
C PRO A 208 22.83 1.88 13.84
N ASP A 209 23.05 2.77 14.80
CA ASP A 209 22.61 2.61 16.19
C ASP A 209 21.18 3.09 16.43
N GLY A 210 20.49 3.55 15.38
CA GLY A 210 19.11 4.04 15.43
C GLY A 210 18.91 5.36 16.18
N LYS A 211 19.98 6.07 16.57
CA LYS A 211 19.89 7.23 17.48
C LYS A 211 19.97 8.59 16.79
N THR A 212 20.65 8.66 15.65
CA THR A 212 20.80 9.90 14.90
C THR A 212 19.99 9.82 13.62
N VAL A 213 19.14 10.82 13.39
CA VAL A 213 18.33 10.95 12.18
C VAL A 213 18.72 12.24 11.47
N THR A 214 19.12 12.12 10.21
CA THR A 214 19.36 13.25 9.32
C THR A 214 18.10 13.51 8.50
N ILE A 215 17.69 14.77 8.39
CA ILE A 215 16.56 15.23 7.60
C ILE A 215 17.01 16.42 6.77
N ASP A 216 17.15 16.24 5.47
CA ASP A 216 17.73 17.25 4.56
C ASP A 216 16.91 17.38 3.26
N LEU A 217 15.64 17.76 3.39
CA LEU A 217 14.74 18.02 2.26
C LEU A 217 15.17 19.25 1.45
N ASP A 218 15.78 20.24 2.12
CA ASP A 218 16.13 21.52 1.52
C ASP A 218 17.32 21.44 0.53
N HIS A 219 18.24 20.47 0.73
CA HIS A 219 19.44 20.35 -0.10
C HIS A 219 19.49 19.06 -0.90
N ASP A 220 18.56 18.12 -0.64
CA ASP A 220 18.48 16.87 -1.40
C ASP A 220 18.08 17.17 -2.86
N THR A 221 18.94 16.78 -3.79
CA THR A 221 18.76 17.07 -5.21
C THR A 221 17.49 16.44 -5.78
N GLY A 222 17.18 15.19 -5.42
CA GLY A 222 15.97 14.52 -5.91
C GLY A 222 14.70 15.19 -5.41
N THR A 223 14.69 15.62 -4.14
CA THR A 223 13.59 16.41 -3.56
C THR A 223 13.39 17.73 -4.31
N GLN A 224 14.47 18.47 -4.60
CA GLN A 224 14.39 19.74 -5.33
C GLN A 224 13.87 19.51 -6.76
N LEU A 225 14.43 18.56 -7.50
CA LEU A 225 14.04 18.26 -8.88
C LEU A 225 12.55 17.91 -8.99
N PHE A 226 12.06 17.03 -8.13
CA PHE A 226 10.65 16.68 -8.15
C PHE A 226 9.75 17.84 -7.73
N THR A 227 10.12 18.57 -6.68
CA THR A 227 9.34 19.70 -6.18
C THR A 227 9.17 20.79 -7.25
N GLU A 228 10.25 21.18 -7.95
CA GLU A 228 10.20 22.16 -9.02
C GLU A 228 9.32 21.69 -10.18
N PHE A 229 9.51 20.44 -10.61
CA PHE A 229 8.72 19.85 -11.68
C PHE A 229 7.23 19.80 -11.33
N TRP A 230 6.89 19.28 -10.14
CA TRP A 230 5.51 19.10 -9.75
C TRP A 230 4.80 20.43 -9.44
N GLN A 231 5.52 21.40 -8.87
CA GLN A 231 5.00 22.75 -8.70
C GLN A 231 4.60 23.38 -10.06
N LYS A 232 5.43 23.21 -11.09
CA LYS A 232 5.11 23.66 -12.44
C LYS A 232 3.86 22.98 -12.99
N MET A 233 3.74 21.67 -12.82
CA MET A 233 2.57 20.90 -13.26
C MET A 233 1.27 21.39 -12.61
N ILE A 234 1.32 21.70 -11.31
CA ILE A 234 0.20 22.23 -10.53
C ILE A 234 -0.14 23.65 -10.94
N ASP A 235 0.87 24.54 -11.05
CA ASP A 235 0.67 25.96 -11.39
C ASP A 235 0.02 26.16 -12.74
N GLU A 236 0.35 25.31 -13.70
CA GLU A 236 -0.23 25.31 -15.03
C GLU A 236 -1.57 24.56 -15.12
N GLY A 237 -2.06 24.00 -14.01
CA GLY A 237 -3.33 23.27 -13.95
C GLY A 237 -3.34 22.01 -14.82
N LEU A 238 -2.22 21.30 -14.89
CA LEU A 238 -2.06 20.06 -15.65
C LEU A 238 -2.44 18.83 -14.80
N VAL A 239 -2.48 19.00 -13.47
CA VAL A 239 -2.86 17.99 -12.47
C VAL A 239 -4.18 18.38 -11.83
N ASP A 240 -5.08 17.43 -11.66
CA ASP A 240 -6.32 17.62 -10.90
C ASP A 240 -6.03 17.57 -9.40
N THR A 241 -6.01 18.73 -8.76
CA THR A 241 -5.80 18.85 -7.31
C THR A 241 -7.08 18.75 -6.49
N THR A 242 -8.24 18.60 -7.16
CA THR A 242 -9.57 18.60 -6.52
C THR A 242 -10.13 17.20 -6.24
N SER A 243 -9.50 16.17 -6.78
CA SER A 243 -9.98 14.78 -6.68
C SER A 243 -9.04 13.98 -5.79
N ALA A 244 -9.39 13.85 -4.50
CA ALA A 244 -8.65 12.98 -3.60
C ALA A 244 -8.72 11.52 -4.09
N THR A 245 -7.60 10.83 -4.08
CA THR A 245 -7.48 9.43 -4.47
C THR A 245 -8.52 8.58 -3.74
N TRP A 246 -9.12 7.63 -4.44
CA TRP A 246 -10.19 6.73 -3.99
C TRP A 246 -11.55 7.39 -3.71
N SER A 247 -11.69 8.72 -3.78
CA SER A 247 -12.99 9.38 -3.69
C SER A 247 -13.88 9.01 -4.88
N GLU A 248 -15.21 9.13 -4.71
CA GLU A 248 -16.17 8.90 -5.79
C GLU A 248 -15.96 9.87 -6.98
N ARG A 249 -15.42 11.07 -6.71
CA ARG A 249 -15.04 12.02 -7.76
C ARG A 249 -13.85 11.50 -8.56
N TRP A 250 -12.82 11.01 -7.88
CA TRP A 250 -11.64 10.42 -8.51
C TRP A 250 -12.03 9.20 -9.36
N LYS A 251 -12.80 8.26 -8.80
CA LYS A 251 -13.26 7.06 -9.53
C LYS A 251 -14.01 7.41 -10.81
N ARG A 252 -14.93 8.37 -10.76
CA ARG A 252 -15.65 8.83 -11.96
C ARG A 252 -14.70 9.44 -12.98
N ARG A 253 -13.77 10.32 -12.57
CA ARG A 253 -12.86 11.01 -13.49
C ARG A 253 -11.83 10.06 -14.13
N VAL A 254 -11.35 9.08 -13.39
CA VAL A 254 -10.52 7.99 -13.93
C VAL A 254 -11.33 7.14 -14.90
N GLY A 255 -12.57 6.79 -14.53
CA GLY A 255 -13.46 5.98 -15.36
C GLY A 255 -13.89 6.67 -16.67
N THR A 256 -14.00 7.99 -16.69
CA THR A 256 -14.34 8.78 -17.88
C THR A 256 -13.13 9.28 -18.67
N GLY A 257 -11.91 9.03 -18.18
CA GLY A 257 -10.68 9.53 -18.79
C GLY A 257 -10.39 11.02 -18.55
N THR A 258 -11.18 11.70 -17.71
CA THR A 258 -10.90 13.10 -17.32
C THR A 258 -9.57 13.19 -16.54
N ILE A 259 -9.22 12.15 -15.80
CA ILE A 259 -7.87 11.87 -15.28
C ILE A 259 -7.31 10.79 -16.19
N ALA A 260 -6.33 11.14 -17.01
CA ALA A 260 -5.86 10.31 -18.11
C ALA A 260 -4.76 9.32 -17.72
N SER A 261 -4.04 9.58 -16.64
CA SER A 261 -2.97 8.68 -16.17
C SER A 261 -2.71 8.79 -14.67
N MET A 262 -1.86 7.91 -14.18
CA MET A 262 -1.34 7.94 -12.82
C MET A 262 0.01 7.22 -12.73
N PHE A 263 0.85 7.65 -11.81
CA PHE A 263 2.02 6.92 -11.35
C PHE A 263 1.63 6.16 -10.08
N SER A 264 1.86 4.87 -10.04
CA SER A 264 1.46 4.06 -8.90
C SER A 264 2.22 2.74 -8.86
N GLY A 265 2.18 2.07 -7.70
CA GLY A 265 2.80 0.77 -7.52
C GLY A 265 2.11 -0.37 -8.27
N ALA A 266 2.78 -1.50 -8.37
CA ALA A 266 2.34 -2.70 -9.09
C ALA A 266 1.06 -3.37 -8.53
N TRP A 267 0.55 -2.90 -7.39
CA TRP A 267 -0.75 -3.27 -6.83
C TRP A 267 -1.93 -2.57 -7.53
N MET A 268 -1.69 -1.50 -8.31
CA MET A 268 -2.73 -0.70 -8.97
C MET A 268 -3.61 -1.49 -9.94
N PRO A 269 -3.16 -2.50 -10.69
CA PRO A 269 -4.02 -3.30 -11.56
C PRO A 269 -5.26 -3.86 -10.87
N SER A 270 -5.10 -4.51 -9.72
CA SER A 270 -6.22 -5.06 -8.95
C SER A 270 -7.14 -3.97 -8.40
N MET A 271 -6.56 -2.83 -7.99
CA MET A 271 -7.33 -1.69 -7.48
C MET A 271 -8.13 -0.98 -8.56
N LEU A 272 -7.61 -0.86 -9.78
CA LEU A 272 -8.35 -0.33 -10.93
C LEU A 272 -9.52 -1.23 -11.29
N LEU A 273 -9.32 -2.54 -11.36
CA LEU A 273 -10.41 -3.49 -11.61
C LEU A 273 -11.52 -3.39 -10.57
N SER A 274 -11.17 -3.28 -9.29
CA SER A 274 -12.14 -3.23 -8.19
C SER A 274 -12.89 -1.90 -8.11
N ASN A 275 -12.19 -0.78 -8.32
CA ASN A 275 -12.75 0.57 -8.12
C ASN A 275 -13.29 1.22 -9.38
N VAL A 276 -12.77 0.87 -10.55
CA VAL A 276 -13.12 1.47 -11.84
C VAL A 276 -13.35 0.39 -12.91
N PRO A 277 -14.21 -0.62 -12.66
CA PRO A 277 -14.39 -1.76 -13.57
C PRO A 277 -14.91 -1.35 -14.95
N GLY A 278 -15.62 -0.21 -15.04
CA GLY A 278 -16.16 0.33 -16.31
C GLY A 278 -15.08 0.81 -17.30
N ALA A 279 -13.83 0.99 -16.85
CA ALA A 279 -12.70 1.38 -17.71
C ALA A 279 -11.87 0.17 -18.20
N SER A 280 -12.40 -1.05 -18.07
CA SER A 280 -11.76 -2.25 -18.54
C SER A 280 -11.46 -2.19 -20.05
N GLY A 281 -10.25 -2.57 -20.43
CA GLY A 281 -9.76 -2.53 -21.81
C GLY A 281 -9.13 -1.20 -22.24
N LEU A 282 -9.37 -0.11 -21.50
CA LEU A 282 -8.91 1.24 -21.87
C LEU A 282 -7.52 1.59 -21.33
N TRP A 283 -7.08 0.92 -20.28
CA TRP A 283 -5.83 1.24 -19.60
C TRP A 283 -4.66 0.41 -20.13
N ARG A 284 -3.46 1.01 -20.04
CA ARG A 284 -2.18 0.38 -20.32
C ARG A 284 -1.18 0.76 -19.23
N VAL A 285 -0.05 0.06 -19.19
CA VAL A 285 1.08 0.45 -18.35
C VAL A 285 2.34 0.58 -19.22
N ALA A 286 3.14 1.59 -18.91
CA ALA A 286 4.46 1.84 -19.48
C ALA A 286 5.50 2.01 -18.36
N PRO A 287 6.80 1.93 -18.67
CA PRO A 287 7.86 2.28 -17.71
C PRO A 287 7.67 3.70 -17.19
N MET A 288 8.13 3.95 -15.97
CA MET A 288 8.12 5.29 -15.39
C MET A 288 8.99 6.24 -16.19
N PRO A 289 8.49 7.46 -16.52
CA PRO A 289 9.36 8.52 -17.01
C PRO A 289 10.22 9.03 -15.86
N THR A 290 11.49 9.26 -16.13
CA THR A 290 12.46 9.80 -15.17
C THR A 290 12.88 11.21 -15.53
N TYR A 291 13.61 11.89 -14.64
CA TYR A 291 14.06 13.25 -14.90
C TYR A 291 14.91 13.35 -16.19
N ASP A 292 15.84 12.42 -16.38
CA ASP A 292 16.84 12.42 -17.45
C ASP A 292 16.67 11.31 -18.51
N GLY A 293 15.64 10.48 -18.35
CA GLY A 293 15.33 9.36 -19.24
C GLY A 293 16.18 8.09 -19.00
N GLN A 294 17.03 8.10 -17.96
CA GLN A 294 17.75 6.87 -17.59
C GLN A 294 16.82 5.94 -16.78
N PRO A 295 16.93 4.61 -16.95
CA PRO A 295 16.15 3.68 -16.19
C PRO A 295 16.36 3.87 -14.68
N ALA A 296 15.28 4.08 -13.95
CA ALA A 296 15.23 4.13 -12.49
C ALA A 296 13.80 3.86 -12.03
N ASN A 297 13.65 3.33 -10.85
CA ASN A 297 12.34 3.12 -10.24
C ASN A 297 12.40 3.30 -8.71
N ALA A 298 11.23 3.30 -8.10
CA ALA A 298 11.03 3.40 -6.66
C ALA A 298 9.90 2.46 -6.23
N GLU A 299 9.86 2.12 -4.95
CA GLU A 299 8.71 1.43 -4.36
C GLU A 299 7.60 2.45 -4.00
N SER A 300 6.40 2.20 -4.44
CA SER A 300 5.18 2.88 -4.00
C SER A 300 4.27 1.87 -3.33
N GLY A 301 4.39 1.73 -2.03
CA GLY A 301 3.79 0.64 -1.25
C GLY A 301 4.74 -0.55 -1.11
N GLY A 302 4.17 -1.74 -1.01
CA GLY A 302 4.89 -2.95 -0.68
C GLY A 302 4.98 -3.17 0.83
N SER A 303 5.04 -4.46 1.22
CA SER A 303 5.00 -4.86 2.63
C SER A 303 5.85 -6.09 2.92
N ALA A 304 6.09 -6.29 4.19
CA ALA A 304 6.82 -7.43 4.72
C ALA A 304 6.04 -8.11 5.86
N LEU A 305 6.38 -9.35 6.16
CA LEU A 305 5.95 -10.02 7.38
C LEU A 305 7.07 -9.99 8.41
N ALA A 306 6.77 -9.48 9.59
CA ALA A 306 7.66 -9.38 10.72
C ALA A 306 7.21 -10.28 11.87
N VAL A 307 8.17 -10.85 12.59
CA VAL A 307 7.92 -11.55 13.86
C VAL A 307 8.06 -10.54 14.98
N LEU A 308 7.05 -10.43 15.86
CA LEU A 308 7.09 -9.48 16.97
C LEU A 308 8.02 -9.99 18.08
N GLN A 309 8.82 -9.09 18.66
CA GLN A 309 9.77 -9.39 19.73
C GLN A 309 9.14 -10.02 20.98
N LEU A 310 7.87 -9.68 21.25
CA LEU A 310 7.11 -10.18 22.41
C LEU A 310 6.55 -11.60 22.23
N THR A 311 6.69 -12.21 21.05
CA THR A 311 6.21 -13.57 20.82
C THR A 311 6.88 -14.58 21.76
N ARG A 312 6.10 -15.55 22.22
CA ARG A 312 6.61 -16.70 22.98
C ARG A 312 6.83 -17.95 22.10
N LYS A 313 6.62 -17.79 20.77
CA LYS A 313 6.62 -18.89 19.79
C LYS A 313 7.44 -18.50 18.55
N PRO A 314 8.68 -17.99 18.74
CA PRO A 314 9.46 -17.40 17.64
C PRO A 314 9.74 -18.37 16.49
N ASP A 315 9.89 -19.67 16.79
CA ASP A 315 10.17 -20.66 15.75
C ASP A 315 8.92 -20.97 14.90
N ALA A 316 7.75 -21.08 15.52
CA ALA A 316 6.50 -21.28 14.79
C ALA A 316 6.12 -20.03 13.98
N ALA A 317 6.31 -18.86 14.55
CA ALA A 317 6.09 -17.58 13.88
C ALA A 317 7.03 -17.42 12.67
N TYR A 318 8.32 -17.71 12.82
CA TYR A 318 9.26 -17.65 11.72
C TYR A 318 8.94 -18.66 10.60
N ARG A 319 8.58 -19.92 10.96
CA ARG A 319 8.15 -20.93 9.96
C ARG A 319 6.97 -20.43 9.13
N PHE A 320 6.04 -19.70 9.76
CA PHE A 320 4.92 -19.11 9.02
C PHE A 320 5.38 -17.98 8.11
N VAL A 321 6.18 -17.05 8.60
CA VAL A 321 6.74 -15.94 7.80
C VAL A 321 7.49 -16.47 6.59
N ASP A 322 8.39 -17.44 6.79
CA ASP A 322 9.18 -18.08 5.74
C ASP A 322 8.28 -18.77 4.70
N PHE A 323 7.27 -19.54 5.15
CA PHE A 323 6.33 -20.18 4.23
C PHE A 323 5.56 -19.16 3.38
N VAL A 324 5.13 -18.06 3.96
CA VAL A 324 4.35 -17.03 3.23
C VAL A 324 5.21 -16.32 2.18
N THR A 325 6.49 -16.07 2.50
CA THR A 325 7.32 -15.13 1.73
C THR A 325 8.38 -15.81 0.86
N HIS A 326 8.81 -17.02 1.23
CA HIS A 326 9.93 -17.72 0.59
C HIS A 326 9.55 -19.11 0.02
N ASP A 327 8.50 -19.78 0.55
CA ASP A 327 8.03 -21.05 0.00
C ASP A 327 7.13 -20.83 -1.23
N ALA A 328 7.37 -21.62 -2.29
CA ALA A 328 6.63 -21.52 -3.55
C ALA A 328 5.10 -21.67 -3.38
N GLN A 329 4.61 -22.46 -2.41
CA GLN A 329 3.18 -22.64 -2.18
C GLN A 329 2.54 -21.40 -1.55
N GLY A 330 3.27 -20.73 -0.65
CA GLY A 330 2.83 -19.47 -0.05
C GLY A 330 2.79 -18.35 -1.09
N ILE A 331 3.89 -18.19 -1.84
CA ILE A 331 4.01 -17.18 -2.90
C ILE A 331 2.92 -17.38 -3.97
N SER A 332 2.76 -18.61 -4.49
CA SER A 332 1.76 -18.87 -5.53
C SER A 332 0.32 -18.61 -5.07
N ALA A 333 0.00 -18.82 -3.79
CA ALA A 333 -1.31 -18.51 -3.24
C ALA A 333 -1.58 -17.00 -3.24
N ARG A 334 -0.59 -16.19 -2.88
CA ARG A 334 -0.70 -14.72 -2.86
C ARG A 334 -0.77 -14.13 -4.27
N VAL A 335 0.09 -14.60 -5.17
CA VAL A 335 0.12 -14.15 -6.58
C VAL A 335 -1.19 -14.52 -7.30
N ALA A 336 -1.77 -15.69 -7.00
CA ALA A 336 -3.10 -16.04 -7.50
C ALA A 336 -4.19 -15.12 -6.94
N GLY A 337 -4.02 -14.57 -5.75
CA GLY A 337 -4.87 -13.56 -5.12
C GLY A 337 -4.66 -12.13 -5.63
N GLY A 338 -3.67 -11.91 -6.49
CA GLY A 338 -3.39 -10.60 -7.11
C GLY A 338 -2.25 -9.82 -6.46
N ALA A 339 -1.53 -10.39 -5.48
CA ALA A 339 -0.32 -9.78 -4.93
C ALA A 339 0.80 -9.74 -5.99
N PHE A 340 1.57 -8.65 -6.00
CA PHE A 340 2.75 -8.54 -6.86
C PHE A 340 3.94 -9.16 -6.12
N PRO A 341 4.66 -10.13 -6.73
CA PRO A 341 5.71 -10.87 -6.04
C PRO A 341 6.94 -10.01 -5.74
N ALA A 342 7.67 -10.36 -4.68
CA ALA A 342 8.95 -9.74 -4.31
C ALA A 342 10.16 -10.61 -4.69
N ASP A 343 9.93 -11.81 -5.21
CA ASP A 343 10.96 -12.79 -5.53
C ASP A 343 11.27 -12.86 -7.04
N TYR A 344 12.55 -13.02 -7.37
CA TYR A 344 13.01 -13.09 -8.76
C TYR A 344 12.47 -14.30 -9.53
N ASP A 345 12.26 -15.43 -8.86
CA ASP A 345 11.81 -16.66 -9.53
C ASP A 345 10.40 -16.47 -10.10
N THR A 346 9.50 -15.90 -9.32
CA THR A 346 8.13 -15.60 -9.77
C THR A 346 8.12 -14.45 -10.79
N LEU A 347 8.86 -13.37 -10.53
CA LEU A 347 8.92 -12.20 -11.42
C LEU A 347 9.42 -12.57 -12.81
N ASN A 348 10.34 -13.54 -12.93
CA ASN A 348 10.89 -14.01 -14.21
C ASN A 348 10.16 -15.24 -14.79
N SER A 349 9.13 -15.76 -14.11
CA SER A 349 8.39 -16.92 -14.61
C SER A 349 7.53 -16.55 -15.83
N GLY A 350 7.51 -17.44 -16.83
CA GLY A 350 6.66 -17.24 -18.01
C GLY A 350 5.18 -17.17 -17.67
N GLU A 351 4.73 -17.89 -16.64
CA GLU A 351 3.35 -17.86 -16.17
C GLU A 351 2.95 -16.47 -15.67
N PHE A 352 3.80 -15.80 -14.91
CA PHE A 352 3.56 -14.45 -14.41
C PHE A 352 3.70 -13.40 -15.51
N LEU A 353 4.79 -13.46 -16.29
CA LEU A 353 5.11 -12.48 -17.33
C LEU A 353 4.11 -12.45 -18.49
N ASP A 354 3.54 -13.59 -18.84
CA ASP A 354 2.63 -13.72 -20.01
C ASP A 354 1.16 -13.49 -19.65
N LYS A 355 0.87 -13.20 -18.39
CA LYS A 355 -0.50 -12.91 -17.93
C LYS A 355 -1.03 -11.62 -18.55
N THR A 356 -2.22 -11.70 -19.15
CA THR A 356 -2.90 -10.57 -19.81
C THR A 356 -4.21 -10.19 -19.16
N THR A 357 -4.57 -10.89 -18.06
CA THR A 357 -5.84 -10.73 -17.36
C THR A 357 -5.60 -10.52 -15.87
N ILE A 358 -6.59 -9.96 -15.19
CA ILE A 358 -6.66 -9.84 -13.73
C ILE A 358 -7.90 -10.60 -13.27
N THR A 359 -7.77 -11.39 -12.22
CA THR A 359 -8.89 -12.13 -11.64
C THR A 359 -9.68 -11.24 -10.70
N ASN A 360 -10.99 -11.13 -10.89
CA ASN A 360 -11.87 -10.40 -10.01
C ASN A 360 -12.32 -11.25 -8.80
N ASP A 361 -13.06 -10.65 -7.84
CA ASP A 361 -13.55 -11.32 -6.62
C ASP A 361 -14.46 -12.53 -6.88
N ARG A 362 -14.95 -12.69 -8.12
CA ARG A 362 -15.79 -13.83 -8.54
C ARG A 362 -14.99 -14.92 -9.24
N GLY A 363 -13.66 -14.81 -9.29
CA GLY A 363 -12.79 -15.73 -10.00
C GLY A 363 -12.82 -15.62 -11.53
N VAL A 364 -13.34 -14.49 -12.07
CA VAL A 364 -13.40 -14.26 -13.51
C VAL A 364 -12.17 -13.47 -13.96
N GLU A 365 -11.52 -13.94 -15.00
CA GLU A 365 -10.39 -13.25 -15.63
C GLU A 365 -10.84 -12.13 -16.55
N ILE A 366 -10.36 -10.92 -16.32
CA ILE A 366 -10.72 -9.70 -17.03
C ILE A 366 -9.46 -9.13 -17.72
N PRO A 367 -9.49 -8.89 -19.04
CA PRO A 367 -8.38 -8.27 -19.77
C PRO A 367 -8.38 -6.75 -19.57
N TYR A 368 -8.23 -6.29 -18.32
CA TYR A 368 -8.38 -4.89 -17.93
C TYR A 368 -7.43 -3.96 -18.70
N PHE A 369 -6.23 -4.45 -19.01
CA PHE A 369 -5.22 -3.74 -19.81
C PHE A 369 -5.27 -4.09 -21.31
N GLY A 370 -6.44 -4.41 -21.85
CA GLY A 370 -6.62 -4.65 -23.30
C GLY A 370 -5.80 -5.80 -23.87
N GLY A 371 -5.44 -6.78 -23.05
CA GLY A 371 -4.60 -7.91 -23.46
C GLY A 371 -3.10 -7.64 -23.39
N GLN A 372 -2.68 -6.48 -22.85
CA GLN A 372 -1.27 -6.20 -22.61
C GLN A 372 -0.68 -7.19 -21.60
N LYS A 373 0.55 -7.63 -21.80
CA LYS A 373 1.35 -8.38 -20.82
C LYS A 373 1.96 -7.41 -19.82
N PHE A 374 1.09 -6.79 -19.01
CA PHE A 374 1.43 -5.69 -18.12
C PHE A 374 2.46 -6.06 -17.04
N ASN A 375 2.50 -7.34 -16.63
CA ASN A 375 3.49 -7.83 -15.66
C ASN A 375 4.93 -7.75 -16.19
N ARG A 376 5.15 -7.80 -17.52
CA ARG A 376 6.51 -7.60 -18.06
C ARG A 376 7.05 -6.23 -17.74
N VAL A 377 6.23 -5.19 -17.93
CA VAL A 377 6.62 -3.80 -17.62
C VAL A 377 6.88 -3.64 -16.12
N LEU A 378 6.02 -4.24 -15.29
CA LEU A 378 6.15 -4.11 -13.84
C LEU A 378 7.30 -4.96 -13.26
N SER A 379 7.63 -6.10 -13.89
CA SER A 379 8.81 -6.90 -13.50
C SER A 379 10.11 -6.18 -13.83
N GLU A 380 10.22 -5.59 -15.03
CA GLU A 380 11.35 -4.74 -15.40
C GLU A 380 11.47 -3.54 -14.42
N ALA A 381 10.34 -2.93 -14.05
CA ALA A 381 10.32 -1.84 -13.06
C ALA A 381 10.84 -2.28 -11.69
N ALA A 382 10.58 -3.52 -11.25
CA ALA A 382 11.09 -4.04 -9.98
C ALA A 382 12.61 -4.23 -9.98
N GLU A 383 13.20 -4.52 -11.12
CA GLU A 383 14.66 -4.63 -11.27
C GLU A 383 15.34 -3.25 -11.25
N ASP A 384 14.64 -2.20 -11.68
CA ASP A 384 15.14 -0.83 -11.74
C ASP A 384 14.98 -0.06 -10.42
N VAL A 385 14.40 -0.65 -9.37
CA VAL A 385 14.25 0.01 -8.08
C VAL A 385 15.62 0.36 -7.49
N SER A 386 15.84 1.65 -7.28
CA SER A 386 17.09 2.17 -6.73
C SER A 386 17.22 1.81 -5.24
N VAL A 387 18.37 1.32 -4.82
CA VAL A 387 18.64 1.00 -3.41
C VAL A 387 19.15 2.23 -2.65
N GLY A 388 19.04 2.21 -1.32
CA GLY A 388 19.61 3.22 -0.43
C GLY A 388 18.65 4.31 0.02
N TYR A 389 17.43 4.36 -0.50
CA TYR A 389 16.39 5.21 0.08
C TYR A 389 16.03 4.70 1.49
N GLN A 390 15.90 5.61 2.43
CA GLN A 390 15.51 5.29 3.79
C GLN A 390 14.28 6.09 4.18
N TYR A 391 13.33 5.41 4.80
CA TYR A 391 12.21 6.07 5.47
C TYR A 391 12.61 6.52 6.88
N LEU A 392 11.93 7.52 7.39
CA LEU A 392 12.13 7.97 8.78
C LEU A 392 11.66 6.91 9.78
N PRO A 393 12.30 6.79 10.96
CA PRO A 393 11.81 5.93 12.03
C PRO A 393 10.49 6.43 12.66
N PHE A 394 9.89 7.46 12.12
CA PHE A 394 8.58 8.00 12.42
C PHE A 394 7.82 8.41 11.15
N GLU A 395 7.98 7.64 10.09
CA GLU A 395 7.40 7.91 8.76
C GLU A 395 5.87 7.96 8.79
N VAL A 396 5.23 7.14 9.64
CA VAL A 396 3.76 7.20 9.84
C VAL A 396 3.33 8.59 10.30
N TYR A 397 4.08 9.22 11.21
CA TYR A 397 3.86 10.61 11.60
C TYR A 397 4.16 11.56 10.45
N ALA A 398 5.28 11.40 9.76
CA ALA A 398 5.73 12.26 8.67
C ALA A 398 4.66 12.39 7.57
N ARG A 399 4.09 11.28 7.12
CA ARG A 399 3.01 11.25 6.11
C ARG A 399 1.72 11.91 6.59
N ASN A 400 1.37 11.77 7.86
CA ASN A 400 0.22 12.46 8.42
C ASN A 400 0.46 13.98 8.50
N ASP A 401 1.66 14.39 8.90
CA ASP A 401 2.05 15.80 9.00
C ASP A 401 2.21 16.48 7.64
N PHE A 402 2.54 15.73 6.59
CA PHE A 402 2.58 16.22 5.21
C PHE A 402 1.30 16.97 4.82
N LYS A 403 0.13 16.51 5.26
CA LYS A 403 -1.16 17.16 4.97
C LYS A 403 -1.29 18.52 5.62
N SER A 404 -0.74 18.70 6.82
CA SER A 404 -0.81 19.97 7.57
C SER A 404 0.24 20.98 7.11
N THR A 405 1.26 20.54 6.42
CA THR A 405 2.41 21.32 5.94
C THR A 405 2.39 21.48 4.41
N VAL A 406 2.92 20.55 3.67
CA VAL A 406 2.94 20.57 2.19
C VAL A 406 1.54 20.55 1.60
N GLY A 407 0.59 19.87 2.24
CA GLY A 407 -0.82 19.83 1.87
C GLY A 407 -1.46 21.21 1.74
N LYS A 408 -0.94 22.26 2.42
CA LYS A 408 -1.42 23.64 2.25
C LYS A 408 -1.21 24.19 0.85
N ALA A 409 -0.17 23.77 0.15
CA ALA A 409 0.03 24.14 -1.26
C ALA A 409 -1.04 23.50 -2.15
N TYR A 410 -1.40 22.26 -1.88
CA TYR A 410 -2.48 21.55 -2.60
C TYR A 410 -3.86 22.11 -2.26
N GLU A 411 -4.13 22.47 -1.02
CA GLU A 411 -5.37 23.15 -0.63
C GLU A 411 -5.54 24.46 -1.38
N TRP A 412 -4.46 25.26 -1.49
CA TRP A 412 -4.47 26.50 -2.27
C TRP A 412 -4.72 26.22 -3.75
N ALA A 413 -3.99 25.26 -4.35
CA ALA A 413 -4.12 24.89 -5.75
C ALA A 413 -5.54 24.36 -6.07
N SER A 414 -6.11 23.54 -5.20
CA SER A 414 -7.47 23.03 -5.31
C SER A 414 -8.51 24.16 -5.26
N SER A 415 -8.35 25.11 -4.35
CA SER A 415 -9.22 26.28 -4.25
C SER A 415 -9.14 27.14 -5.50
N LYS A 416 -7.94 27.36 -6.05
CA LYS A 416 -7.72 28.07 -7.31
C LYS A 416 -8.40 27.37 -8.49
N GLN A 417 -8.17 26.07 -8.62
CA GLN A 417 -8.75 25.27 -9.70
C GLN A 417 -10.30 25.25 -9.64
N ALA A 418 -10.85 25.11 -8.43
CA ALA A 418 -12.30 25.16 -8.22
C ALA A 418 -12.87 26.55 -8.55
N TYR A 419 -12.18 27.63 -8.17
CA TYR A 419 -12.55 29.00 -8.51
C TYR A 419 -12.55 29.21 -10.03
N GLU A 420 -11.48 28.88 -10.73
CA GLU A 420 -11.35 29.04 -12.17
C GLU A 420 -12.42 28.24 -12.94
N GLN A 421 -12.70 27.00 -12.50
CA GLN A 421 -13.78 26.20 -13.08
C GLN A 421 -15.14 26.86 -12.85
N ARG A 422 -15.42 27.37 -11.64
CA ARG A 422 -16.70 28.03 -11.33
C ARG A 422 -16.89 29.30 -12.12
N GLU A 423 -15.85 30.12 -12.32
CA GLU A 423 -15.94 31.32 -13.13
C GLU A 423 -16.31 31.00 -14.58
N MET A 424 -15.72 29.95 -15.18
CA MET A 424 -16.11 29.49 -16.51
C MET A 424 -17.59 29.03 -16.55
N GLU A 425 -18.06 28.30 -15.54
CA GLU A 425 -19.45 27.85 -15.45
C GLU A 425 -20.43 29.03 -15.34
N VAL A 426 -20.07 30.04 -14.57
CA VAL A 426 -20.85 31.29 -14.42
C VAL A 426 -20.90 32.07 -15.74
N ASP A 427 -19.75 32.24 -16.41
CA ASP A 427 -19.65 32.94 -17.70
C ASP A 427 -20.44 32.23 -18.80
N MET A 428 -20.53 30.89 -18.75
CA MET A 428 -21.41 30.09 -19.63
C MET A 428 -22.89 30.13 -19.26
N GLY A 429 -23.27 30.82 -18.20
CA GLY A 429 -24.65 30.92 -17.74
C GLY A 429 -25.23 29.62 -17.18
N MET A 430 -24.36 28.73 -16.66
CA MET A 430 -24.80 27.45 -16.09
C MET A 430 -25.66 27.67 -14.83
N LYS A 431 -26.50 26.70 -14.55
CA LYS A 431 -27.43 26.72 -13.41
C LYS A 431 -27.22 25.49 -12.53
N ASP A 432 -27.57 25.64 -11.26
CA ASP A 432 -27.59 24.51 -10.32
C ASP A 432 -28.72 23.52 -10.63
N GLU A 433 -28.78 22.41 -9.88
CA GLU A 433 -29.78 21.37 -10.01
C GLU A 433 -31.25 21.90 -9.81
N LYS A 434 -31.39 23.06 -9.16
CA LYS A 434 -32.71 23.74 -8.94
C LYS A 434 -33.00 24.78 -10.00
N GLY A 435 -32.13 24.92 -11.01
CA GLY A 435 -32.29 25.88 -12.10
C GLY A 435 -31.90 27.33 -11.73
N LYS A 436 -31.26 27.56 -10.55
CA LYS A 436 -30.77 28.88 -10.15
C LYS A 436 -29.40 29.13 -10.81
N PRO A 437 -29.11 30.33 -11.33
CA PRO A 437 -27.79 30.68 -11.83
C PRO A 437 -26.72 30.40 -10.80
N LEU A 438 -25.58 29.87 -11.25
CA LEU A 438 -24.42 29.67 -10.40
C LEU A 438 -23.85 31.03 -10.00
N GLU A 439 -23.33 31.11 -8.78
CA GLU A 439 -22.63 32.28 -8.26
C GLU A 439 -21.12 31.98 -8.19
N SER A 440 -20.29 33.02 -8.38
CA SER A 440 -18.83 32.93 -8.22
C SER A 440 -18.46 32.43 -6.81
N LEU A 441 -17.34 31.71 -6.74
CA LEU A 441 -16.73 31.36 -5.46
C LEU A 441 -15.85 32.53 -4.96
N ASP A 442 -15.47 32.49 -3.69
CA ASP A 442 -14.46 33.38 -3.17
C ASP A 442 -13.11 33.12 -3.83
N ARG A 443 -12.38 34.19 -4.13
CA ARG A 443 -11.04 34.07 -4.69
C ARG A 443 -10.10 33.40 -3.68
N PRO A 444 -9.23 32.49 -4.16
CA PRO A 444 -8.24 31.85 -3.28
C PRO A 444 -7.33 32.91 -2.64
N GLY A 445 -6.89 32.64 -1.42
CA GLY A 445 -5.96 33.49 -0.70
C GLY A 445 -4.56 33.56 -1.31
N LYS A 446 -3.58 33.98 -0.53
CA LYS A 446 -2.18 34.05 -0.98
C LYS A 446 -1.68 32.64 -1.35
N LYS A 447 -0.94 32.55 -2.46
CA LYS A 447 -0.30 31.32 -2.92
C LYS A 447 0.61 30.74 -1.84
N VAL A 448 0.48 29.44 -1.61
CA VAL A 448 1.43 28.60 -0.87
C VAL A 448 2.13 27.72 -1.90
N SER A 449 3.47 27.67 -1.91
CA SER A 449 4.24 26.80 -2.79
C SER A 449 4.58 25.48 -2.11
N LEU A 450 4.87 24.45 -2.91
CA LEU A 450 5.38 23.17 -2.40
C LEU A 450 6.69 23.36 -1.62
N GLU A 451 7.61 24.19 -2.12
CA GLU A 451 8.87 24.52 -1.46
C GLU A 451 8.65 25.09 -0.04
N HIS A 452 7.71 26.03 0.10
CA HIS A 452 7.36 26.57 1.43
C HIS A 452 6.75 25.51 2.34
N GLY A 453 5.92 24.63 1.79
CA GLY A 453 5.34 23.51 2.51
C GLY A 453 6.43 22.54 3.00
N LEU A 454 7.40 22.20 2.14
CA LEU A 454 8.53 21.33 2.47
C LEU A 454 9.43 21.92 3.56
N ALA A 455 9.75 23.21 3.49
CA ALA A 455 10.52 23.87 4.54
C ALA A 455 9.82 23.82 5.89
N THR A 456 8.48 23.95 5.89
CA THR A 456 7.66 23.79 7.10
C THR A 456 7.69 22.34 7.57
N TRP A 457 7.47 21.40 6.69
CA TRP A 457 7.48 19.97 6.98
C TRP A 457 8.83 19.52 7.57
N GLN A 458 9.95 19.89 6.94
CA GLN A 458 11.29 19.60 7.47
C GLN A 458 11.48 20.11 8.90
N LYS A 459 11.03 21.33 9.17
CA LYS A 459 11.11 21.91 10.52
C LYS A 459 10.30 21.09 11.52
N ASP A 460 9.07 20.74 11.18
CA ASP A 460 8.18 20.00 12.06
C ASP A 460 8.67 18.56 12.29
N LEU A 461 9.22 17.91 11.24
CA LEU A 461 9.87 16.61 11.36
C LEU A 461 11.10 16.65 12.27
N LYS A 462 11.95 17.70 12.16
CA LYS A 462 13.12 17.87 13.04
C LYS A 462 12.69 18.07 14.49
N GLU A 463 11.68 18.87 14.73
CA GLU A 463 11.11 19.09 16.07
C GLU A 463 10.49 17.81 16.64
N TYR A 464 9.71 17.09 15.83
CA TYR A 464 9.11 15.82 16.26
C TYR A 464 10.17 14.78 16.60
N GLY A 465 11.14 14.57 15.72
CA GLY A 465 12.22 13.60 15.95
C GLY A 465 13.03 13.91 17.20
N PHE A 466 13.33 15.20 17.46
CA PHE A 466 13.98 15.63 18.69
C PHE A 466 13.14 15.28 19.92
N ASN A 467 11.83 15.53 19.88
CA ASN A 467 10.91 15.23 20.96
C ASN A 467 10.74 13.72 21.22
N GLN A 468 10.99 12.88 20.20
CA GLN A 468 11.03 11.42 20.33
C GLN A 468 12.38 10.90 20.88
N GLY A 469 13.34 11.78 21.12
CA GLY A 469 14.65 11.45 21.72
C GLY A 469 15.75 11.14 20.70
N PHE A 470 15.53 11.39 19.42
CA PHE A 470 16.58 11.27 18.41
C PHE A 470 17.53 12.48 18.45
N THR A 471 18.79 12.21 18.09
CA THR A 471 19.72 13.29 17.72
C THR A 471 19.42 13.68 16.27
N ILE A 472 18.95 14.91 16.05
CA ILE A 472 18.55 15.40 14.72
C ILE A 472 19.68 16.21 14.08
N LYS A 473 19.92 15.95 12.78
CA LYS A 473 20.87 16.68 11.94
C LYS A 473 20.17 17.34 10.75
#